data_ab3244b42bf361f752ec702dbd234b3f
#
_entry.id   ab3244b42bf361f752ec702dbd234b3f
#
_cell.length_a   1.000
_cell.length_b   1.000
_cell.length_c   1.000
_cell.angle_alpha   90.00
_cell.angle_beta   90.00
_cell.angle_gamma   90.00
#
_symmetry.space_group_name_H-M   'P 1'
#
loop_
_entity.id
_entity.type
_entity.pdbx_description
1 polymer ?
#
loop_
_entity_poly.entity_id
_entity_poly.type
_entity_poly.pdbx_seq_one_letter_code
_entity_poly.pdbx_strand_id
1 'polypeptide(L)'
;PLLYSEGCYTEDMHWINTELENGSECEIQIRYQSEPIKAKIYKTPMGNKINFHEPVSAVTPGQSAVIYQNEECLGGAVIKERISQKYYSWAEVREYNYEVYE
;
A
#
# COMPACT_ATOMS: atom_id res chain seq x y z
N PRO A 1 4.08 -10.08 16.64
CA PRO A 1 4.17 -10.39 15.23
C PRO A 1 3.88 -9.19 14.38
N LEU A 2 4.50 -9.15 13.22
CA LEU A 2 4.29 -8.06 12.29
C LEU A 2 2.96 -8.23 11.60
N LEU A 3 2.27 -7.10 11.43
CA LEU A 3 1.04 -7.09 10.65
C LEU A 3 1.38 -6.67 9.24
N TYR A 4 0.87 -7.41 8.28
CA TYR A 4 1.10 -7.13 6.87
C TYR A 4 -0.13 -6.51 6.26
N SER A 5 0.09 -5.59 5.34
CA SER A 5 -0.97 -4.90 4.63
C SER A 5 -0.84 -5.14 3.14
N GLU A 6 -1.97 -5.33 2.47
CA GLU A 6 -1.96 -5.47 1.02
C GLU A 6 -2.18 -4.12 0.34
N GLY A 7 -2.42 -3.08 1.12
CA GLY A 7 -2.58 -1.75 0.60
C GLY A 7 -2.95 -0.79 1.69
N CYS A 8 -3.37 0.40 1.29
CA CYS A 8 -3.83 1.39 2.25
C CYS A 8 -4.77 2.37 1.57
N TYR A 9 -5.56 3.05 2.39
CA TYR A 9 -6.35 4.19 1.97
C TYR A 9 -5.66 5.45 2.47
N THR A 10 -5.66 6.49 1.66
CA THR A 10 -5.02 7.75 2.03
C THR A 10 -6.02 8.88 1.98
N GLU A 11 -5.62 10.00 2.61
CA GLU A 11 -6.30 11.26 2.41
C GLU A 11 -6.07 11.71 0.97
N ASP A 12 -6.63 12.85 0.61
CA ASP A 12 -6.42 13.39 -0.71
C ASP A 12 -4.94 13.54 -1.01
N MET A 13 -4.57 13.18 -2.23
CA MET A 13 -3.20 13.26 -2.66
C MET A 13 -2.81 14.69 -2.95
N HIS A 14 -1.64 15.08 -2.49
CA HIS A 14 -1.07 16.36 -2.84
C HIS A 14 -0.13 16.12 -4.02
N TRP A 15 -0.61 16.42 -5.22
CA TRP A 15 0.19 16.20 -6.43
C TRP A 15 1.09 17.40 -6.68
N ILE A 16 2.33 17.13 -7.08
CA ILE A 16 3.28 18.19 -7.35
C ILE A 16 3.11 18.70 -8.78
N ASN A 17 3.11 17.80 -9.73
CA ASN A 17 3.00 18.19 -11.13
C ASN A 17 1.86 17.46 -11.82
N THR A 18 2.02 16.17 -11.97
CA THR A 18 1.08 15.36 -12.75
C THR A 18 0.33 14.43 -11.82
N GLU A 19 -0.98 14.45 -11.93
CA GLU A 19 -1.81 13.52 -11.22
C GLU A 19 -1.87 12.22 -12.02
N LEU A 20 -1.61 11.11 -11.36
CA LEU A 20 -1.67 9.82 -12.03
C LEU A 20 -3.10 9.40 -12.28
N GLU A 21 -3.30 8.71 -13.39
CA GLU A 21 -4.62 8.20 -13.71
C GLU A 21 -4.94 6.98 -12.86
N ASN A 22 -6.22 6.72 -12.78
CA ASN A 22 -6.74 5.61 -11.99
C ASN A 22 -6.11 4.31 -12.45
N GLY A 23 -5.57 3.54 -11.50
CA GLY A 23 -4.96 2.26 -11.82
C GLY A 23 -3.53 2.33 -12.30
N SER A 24 -2.92 3.50 -12.23
CA SER A 24 -1.53 3.65 -12.67
C SER A 24 -0.57 2.91 -11.78
N GLU A 25 0.48 2.38 -12.41
CA GLU A 25 1.59 1.79 -11.67
C GLU A 25 2.45 2.90 -11.10
N CYS A 26 2.97 2.69 -9.91
CA CYS A 26 3.82 3.66 -9.27
C CYS A 26 4.64 2.97 -8.21
N GLU A 27 5.49 3.75 -7.56
CA GLU A 27 6.26 3.27 -6.42
C GLU A 27 5.92 4.14 -5.23
N ILE A 28 5.85 3.52 -4.07
CA ILE A 28 5.43 4.19 -2.85
C ILE A 28 6.55 4.08 -1.83
N GLN A 29 6.89 5.18 -1.20
CA GLN A 29 7.81 5.15 -0.08
C GLN A 29 7.05 5.59 1.16
N ILE A 30 6.98 4.70 2.15
CA ILE A 30 6.20 4.97 3.35
C ILE A 30 7.08 5.42 4.49
N ARG A 31 8.26 4.83 4.61
CA ARG A 31 9.18 5.21 5.66
C ARG A 31 10.47 5.70 5.06
N TYR A 32 11.05 6.67 5.74
CA TYR A 32 12.34 7.20 5.36
C TYR A 32 13.35 6.04 5.31
N GLN A 33 14.11 5.99 4.25
CA GLN A 33 15.15 4.98 4.04
C GLN A 33 14.63 3.57 3.79
N SER A 34 13.31 3.42 3.64
CA SER A 34 12.80 2.12 3.23
C SER A 34 12.87 2.02 1.71
N GLU A 35 12.87 0.77 1.22
CA GLU A 35 12.83 0.54 -0.22
C GLU A 35 11.48 0.98 -0.76
N PRO A 36 11.45 1.56 -1.95
CA PRO A 36 10.17 1.86 -2.59
C PRO A 36 9.39 0.58 -2.85
N ILE A 37 8.10 0.69 -2.74
CA ILE A 37 7.17 -0.43 -2.89
C ILE A 37 6.41 -0.25 -4.17
N LYS A 38 6.41 -1.25 -5.03
CA LYS A 38 5.62 -1.20 -6.26
C LYS A 38 4.15 -1.31 -5.92
N ALA A 39 3.34 -0.50 -6.59
CA ALA A 39 1.93 -0.43 -6.26
C ALA A 39 1.12 0.13 -7.41
N LYS A 40 -0.20 0.04 -7.27
CA LYS A 40 -1.14 0.73 -8.15
C LYS A 40 -1.97 1.68 -7.32
N ILE A 41 -2.28 2.82 -7.90
CA ILE A 41 -3.04 3.83 -7.19
C ILE A 41 -4.40 4.02 -7.85
N TYR A 42 -5.43 4.14 -7.02
CA TYR A 42 -6.80 4.34 -7.46
C TYR A 42 -7.40 5.51 -6.73
N LYS A 43 -8.27 6.24 -7.39
CA LYS A 43 -9.01 7.31 -6.76
C LYS A 43 -10.27 6.76 -6.13
N THR A 44 -10.63 7.34 -5.01
CA THR A 44 -11.89 7.00 -4.36
C THR A 44 -12.59 8.30 -4.01
N PRO A 45 -13.88 8.25 -3.66
CA PRO A 45 -14.58 9.48 -3.27
C PRO A 45 -13.98 10.18 -2.07
N MET A 46 -13.19 9.47 -1.26
CA MET A 46 -12.68 10.05 -0.03
C MET A 46 -11.16 10.01 0.04
N GLY A 47 -10.49 10.03 -1.10
CA GLY A 47 -9.03 9.99 -1.13
C GLY A 47 -8.55 9.01 -2.15
N ASN A 48 -7.57 8.22 -1.77
CA ASN A 48 -6.98 7.26 -2.69
C ASN A 48 -6.87 5.90 -2.05
N LYS A 49 -6.86 4.88 -2.90
CA LYS A 49 -6.56 3.52 -2.48
C LYS A 49 -5.28 3.11 -3.18
N ILE A 50 -4.34 2.60 -2.42
CA ILE A 50 -3.07 2.14 -2.96
C ILE A 50 -2.99 0.65 -2.72
N ASN A 51 -2.84 -0.12 -3.80
CA ASN A 51 -2.67 -1.55 -3.72
C ASN A 51 -1.20 -1.88 -3.92
N PHE A 52 -0.59 -2.51 -2.93
CA PHE A 52 0.81 -2.92 -3.03
C PHE A 52 0.89 -4.18 -3.87
N HIS A 53 1.98 -4.31 -4.61
CA HIS A 53 2.21 -5.55 -5.36
C HIS A 53 2.51 -6.71 -4.43
N GLU A 54 3.13 -6.42 -3.29
CA GLU A 54 3.45 -7.43 -2.29
C GLU A 54 3.08 -6.90 -0.93
N PRO A 55 2.75 -7.76 0.00
CA PRO A 55 2.39 -7.31 1.35
C PRO A 55 3.52 -6.53 2.00
N VAL A 56 3.15 -5.51 2.75
CA VAL A 56 4.11 -4.62 3.41
C VAL A 56 3.81 -4.61 4.89
N SER A 57 4.86 -4.73 5.70
CA SER A 57 4.69 -4.75 7.14
C SER A 57 4.67 -3.35 7.71
N ALA A 58 4.04 -3.22 8.86
CA ALA A 58 4.10 -2.02 9.70
C ALA A 58 3.58 -0.75 9.03
N VAL A 59 2.54 -0.90 8.20
CA VAL A 59 1.83 0.25 7.64
C VAL A 59 0.84 0.72 8.68
N THR A 60 0.89 2.01 9.04
CA THR A 60 0.00 2.54 10.07
C THR A 60 -0.60 3.86 9.64
N PRO A 61 -1.80 4.17 10.15
CA PRO A 61 -2.39 5.49 9.92
C PRO A 61 -1.47 6.59 10.43
N GLY A 62 -1.46 7.69 9.73
CA GLY A 62 -0.65 8.83 10.09
C GLY A 62 0.69 8.88 9.40
N GLN A 63 1.14 7.77 8.85
CA GLN A 63 2.36 7.78 8.04
C GLN A 63 2.07 8.47 6.71
N SER A 64 3.11 9.04 6.13
CA SER A 64 3.00 9.64 4.80
C SER A 64 3.41 8.63 3.75
N ALA A 65 2.66 8.60 2.67
CA ALA A 65 3.01 7.79 1.50
C ALA A 65 3.46 8.75 0.41
N VAL A 66 4.69 8.60 -0.04
CA VAL A 66 5.24 9.44 -1.10
C VAL A 66 5.24 8.65 -2.38
N ILE A 67 4.73 9.25 -3.45
CA ILE A 67 4.47 8.58 -4.71
C ILE A 67 5.55 8.93 -5.70
N TYR A 68 6.12 7.90 -6.31
CA TYR A 68 7.15 8.07 -7.33
C TYR A 68 6.77 7.34 -8.59
N GLN A 69 7.29 7.82 -9.70
CA GLN A 69 7.21 7.11 -10.96
C GLN A 69 8.49 7.45 -11.72
N ASN A 70 9.23 6.42 -12.13
CA ASN A 70 10.51 6.60 -12.81
C ASN A 70 11.43 7.51 -12.02
N GLU A 71 11.47 7.29 -10.71
CA GLU A 71 12.34 8.03 -9.79
C GLU A 71 11.95 9.48 -9.60
N GLU A 72 10.86 9.90 -10.18
CA GLU A 72 10.38 11.26 -10.00
C GLU A 72 9.30 11.27 -8.92
N CYS A 73 9.45 12.16 -7.95
CA CYS A 73 8.45 12.31 -6.89
C CYS A 73 7.25 13.06 -7.45
N LEU A 74 6.10 12.42 -7.41
CA LEU A 74 4.89 13.00 -7.98
C LEU A 74 3.97 13.60 -6.93
N GLY A 75 4.12 13.23 -5.68
CA GLY A 75 3.25 13.75 -4.63
C GLY A 75 3.25 12.88 -3.42
N GLY A 76 2.32 13.13 -2.53
CA GLY A 76 2.22 12.37 -1.30
C GLY A 76 0.89 12.57 -0.63
N ALA A 77 0.60 11.69 0.30
CA ALA A 77 -0.63 11.75 1.08
C ALA A 77 -0.44 11.05 2.40
N VAL A 78 -1.29 11.40 3.36
CA VAL A 78 -1.27 10.78 4.67
C VAL A 78 -2.12 9.51 4.60
N ILE A 79 -1.59 8.44 5.16
CA ILE A 79 -2.31 7.17 5.21
C ILE A 79 -3.40 7.29 6.27
N LYS A 80 -4.63 6.98 5.87
CA LYS A 80 -5.77 6.99 6.78
C LYS A 80 -5.95 5.63 7.43
N GLU A 81 -5.77 4.60 6.64
CA GLU A 81 -6.16 3.28 7.06
C GLU A 81 -5.37 2.26 6.28
N ARG A 82 -4.92 1.22 6.96
CA ARG A 82 -4.25 0.13 6.27
C ARG A 82 -5.30 -0.89 5.81
N ILE A 83 -4.95 -1.60 4.75
CA ILE A 83 -5.78 -2.70 4.30
C ILE A 83 -5.06 -3.97 4.69
N SER A 84 -5.59 -4.69 5.66
CA SER A 84 -4.97 -5.92 6.13
C SER A 84 -4.84 -6.91 5.00
N GLN A 85 -3.78 -7.67 5.04
CA GLN A 85 -3.67 -8.84 4.19
C GLN A 85 -4.78 -9.77 4.67
N LYS A 86 -5.82 -9.89 3.85
CA LYS A 86 -7.08 -10.47 4.30
C LYS A 86 -6.94 -11.92 4.70
N TYR A 87 -6.16 -12.63 3.94
CA TYR A 87 -6.00 -14.04 4.21
C TYR A 87 -4.85 -14.52 3.38
N TYR A 88 -4.33 -15.60 3.81
CA TYR A 88 -3.49 -16.38 2.94
C TYR A 88 -4.42 -17.22 2.09
N SER A 89 -3.96 -17.63 0.95
CA SER A 89 -4.70 -18.62 0.21
C SER A 89 -4.86 -19.82 1.14
N TRP A 90 -5.89 -20.62 0.92
CA TRP A 90 -6.07 -21.79 1.73
C TRP A 90 -4.85 -22.70 1.67
N ALA A 91 -4.16 -22.71 0.54
CA ALA A 91 -2.94 -23.51 0.43
C ALA A 91 -1.88 -23.00 1.40
N GLU A 92 -1.71 -21.67 1.48
CA GLU A 92 -0.73 -21.11 2.39
C GLU A 92 -1.11 -21.36 3.84
N VAL A 93 -2.38 -21.21 4.13
CA VAL A 93 -2.85 -21.49 5.47
C VAL A 93 -2.55 -22.92 5.84
N ARG A 94 -2.80 -23.81 4.93
CA ARG A 94 -2.53 -25.22 5.21
C ARG A 94 -1.06 -25.48 5.43
N GLU A 95 -0.20 -24.80 4.66
CA GLU A 95 1.23 -25.02 4.81
C GLU A 95 1.72 -24.55 6.17
N TYR A 96 1.15 -23.46 6.66
CA TYR A 96 1.60 -22.92 7.94
C TYR A 96 0.85 -23.49 9.10
N ASN A 97 -0.43 -23.69 8.93
CA ASN A 97 -1.30 -24.02 10.03
C ASN A 97 -2.18 -25.20 9.70
N TYR A 98 -1.66 -26.03 8.88
CA TYR A 98 -2.45 -27.12 8.37
C TYR A 98 -3.16 -27.88 9.48
N GLU A 99 -2.42 -28.19 10.50
CA GLU A 99 -2.97 -28.96 11.61
C GLU A 99 -4.00 -28.16 12.38
N VAL A 100 -3.80 -26.86 12.40
CA VAL A 100 -4.67 -26.00 13.16
C VAL A 100 -6.02 -25.87 12.50
N TYR A 101 -6.04 -25.88 11.19
CA TYR A 101 -7.26 -25.66 10.45
C TYR A 101 -7.96 -26.95 10.05
N GLU A 102 -7.34 -28.02 10.31
CA GLU A 102 -7.93 -29.34 9.99
C GLU A 102 -8.60 -30.00 11.17
#